data_ac473d4cf9824115efaeb350d1b6d07f
#
_entry.id   ac473d4cf9824115efaeb350d1b6d07f
#
_cell.length_a   1.000
_cell.length_b   1.000
_cell.length_c   1.000
_cell.angle_alpha   90.00
_cell.angle_beta   90.00
_cell.angle_gamma   90.00
#
_symmetry.space_group_name_H-M   'P 1'
#
loop_
_entity.id
_entity.type
_entity.pdbx_description
1 polymer ?
#
loop_
_entity_poly.entity_id
_entity_poly.type
_entity_poly.pdbx_seq_one_letter_code
_entity_poly.pdbx_strand_id
1 'polypeptide(L)'
;VRLRTLEEFRKKLETPGSFLLMQGEEVTDRWKSAPVHMNATNLRELIKPQGGNSVYEVMQANMDQLLAQRKTTGQPMFLHLNHPNFGWGVTAEDLMRVKGESFFEVYNGHPSVRNIGDKTHASTERMWDIINTRRLSELNMNILYGLATDDSHNYHGLAPGRSNSGRGWVMVRAAKLEPVSLISAMESGNFYSSTGVTLKELTQTKKEIAISVALEKGISYTIQFIGTRKGYDPKNEPYTLVSGAKLRVTHRYSDDIGQVLATIKGPRAVYRLKGDEIFVRAKIISSKLQKNSITPNAHEMAWTQPITP
;
A
#
# COMPACT_ATOMS: atom_id res chain seq x y z
N VAL A 1 -1.96 -30.30 -14.28
CA VAL A 1 -3.10 -29.64 -13.60
C VAL A 1 -3.74 -28.70 -14.60
N ARG A 2 -5.06 -28.81 -14.79
CA ARG A 2 -5.82 -27.85 -15.62
C ARG A 2 -6.17 -26.64 -14.76
N LEU A 3 -5.75 -25.45 -15.19
CA LEU A 3 -6.24 -24.20 -14.63
C LEU A 3 -7.72 -24.01 -14.97
N ARG A 4 -8.46 -23.48 -14.02
CA ARG A 4 -9.88 -23.15 -14.19
C ARG A 4 -10.08 -21.66 -14.11
N THR A 5 -11.08 -21.16 -14.84
CA THR A 5 -11.47 -19.75 -14.76
C THR A 5 -12.16 -19.45 -13.42
N LEU A 6 -12.19 -18.19 -13.03
CA LEU A 6 -12.92 -17.75 -11.84
C LEU A 6 -14.39 -18.20 -11.87
N GLU A 7 -15.04 -18.12 -13.02
CA GLU A 7 -16.44 -18.52 -13.21
C GLU A 7 -16.68 -20.03 -12.98
N GLU A 8 -15.69 -20.88 -13.33
CA GLU A 8 -15.81 -22.33 -13.14
C GLU A 8 -15.81 -22.73 -11.64
N PHE A 9 -15.12 -21.99 -10.78
CA PHE A 9 -15.03 -22.35 -9.36
C PHE A 9 -15.78 -21.41 -8.41
N ARG A 10 -16.16 -20.20 -8.84
CA ARG A 10 -16.94 -19.24 -8.05
C ARG A 10 -18.16 -19.88 -7.40
N LYS A 11 -18.97 -20.56 -8.17
CA LYS A 11 -20.19 -21.26 -7.69
C LYS A 11 -19.95 -22.29 -6.59
N LYS A 12 -18.70 -22.79 -6.48
CA LYS A 12 -18.33 -23.81 -5.49
C LYS A 12 -17.74 -23.23 -4.22
N LEU A 13 -17.12 -22.06 -4.30
CA LEU A 13 -16.34 -21.46 -3.22
C LEU A 13 -16.98 -20.21 -2.65
N GLU A 14 -17.66 -19.43 -3.48
CA GLU A 14 -18.30 -18.19 -3.03
C GLU A 14 -19.50 -18.48 -2.12
N THR A 15 -19.59 -17.75 -1.02
CA THR A 15 -20.69 -17.84 -0.07
C THR A 15 -21.27 -16.44 0.14
N PRO A 16 -22.51 -16.16 -0.31
CA PRO A 16 -23.11 -14.85 -0.18
C PRO A 16 -23.04 -14.29 1.24
N GLY A 17 -22.58 -13.04 1.37
CA GLY A 17 -22.44 -12.36 2.65
C GLY A 17 -21.28 -12.83 3.54
N SER A 18 -20.54 -13.87 3.13
CA SER A 18 -19.46 -14.45 3.93
C SER A 18 -18.12 -14.58 3.19
N PHE A 19 -18.16 -14.94 1.92
CA PHE A 19 -16.96 -15.07 1.10
C PHE A 19 -17.24 -14.66 -0.34
N LEU A 20 -16.46 -13.71 -0.86
CA LEU A 20 -16.60 -13.09 -2.18
C LEU A 20 -15.33 -13.28 -2.99
N LEU A 21 -15.48 -13.67 -4.27
CA LEU A 21 -14.40 -13.75 -5.25
C LEU A 21 -14.57 -12.65 -6.29
N MET A 22 -13.63 -11.70 -6.33
CA MET A 22 -13.62 -10.63 -7.33
C MET A 22 -12.63 -10.93 -8.46
N GLN A 23 -13.04 -10.57 -9.69
CA GLN A 23 -12.18 -10.67 -10.85
C GLN A 23 -11.01 -9.69 -10.70
N GLY A 24 -9.80 -10.18 -10.87
CA GLY A 24 -8.59 -9.36 -10.85
C GLY A 24 -7.53 -9.88 -11.81
N GLU A 25 -6.54 -9.06 -12.07
CA GLU A 25 -5.33 -9.44 -12.79
C GLU A 25 -4.13 -8.65 -12.31
N GLU A 26 -2.95 -9.19 -12.51
CA GLU A 26 -1.71 -8.46 -12.43
C GLU A 26 -1.24 -8.07 -13.84
N VAL A 27 -1.29 -6.77 -14.13
CA VAL A 27 -0.72 -6.20 -15.36
C VAL A 27 0.79 -6.16 -15.21
N THR A 28 1.48 -7.14 -15.77
CA THR A 28 2.93 -7.27 -15.72
C THR A 28 3.57 -6.51 -16.88
N ASP A 29 4.08 -5.33 -16.58
CA ASP A 29 4.71 -4.42 -17.52
C ASP A 29 6.14 -4.04 -17.07
N ARG A 30 6.85 -3.24 -17.84
CA ARG A 30 8.21 -2.78 -17.55
C ARG A 30 8.65 -1.61 -18.39
N TRP A 31 9.59 -0.85 -17.88
CA TRP A 31 10.38 0.08 -18.68
C TRP A 31 11.85 -0.34 -18.67
N LYS A 32 12.38 -0.77 -19.80
CA LYS A 32 13.73 -1.38 -19.90
C LYS A 32 13.84 -2.58 -18.93
N SER A 33 14.76 -2.52 -17.96
CA SER A 33 14.93 -3.55 -16.90
C SER A 33 14.12 -3.28 -15.64
N ALA A 34 13.43 -2.13 -15.52
CA ALA A 34 12.62 -1.78 -14.35
C ALA A 34 11.25 -2.45 -14.45
N PRO A 35 10.90 -3.40 -13.57
CA PRO A 35 9.56 -3.99 -13.54
C PRO A 35 8.55 -2.96 -13.05
N VAL A 36 7.36 -2.99 -13.65
CA VAL A 36 6.19 -2.18 -13.28
C VAL A 36 4.99 -3.10 -13.29
N HIS A 37 4.62 -3.60 -12.12
CA HIS A 37 3.48 -4.50 -11.96
C HIS A 37 2.34 -3.76 -11.29
N MET A 38 1.13 -3.92 -11.80
CA MET A 38 -0.04 -3.25 -11.25
C MET A 38 -1.22 -4.23 -11.18
N ASN A 39 -1.87 -4.32 -10.03
CA ASN A 39 -3.03 -5.20 -9.85
C ASN A 39 -4.33 -4.44 -10.08
N ALA A 40 -5.10 -4.92 -11.05
CA ALA A 40 -6.46 -4.48 -11.29
C ALA A 40 -7.46 -5.32 -10.48
N THR A 41 -8.37 -4.66 -9.79
CA THR A 41 -9.42 -5.27 -8.98
C THR A 41 -10.79 -4.97 -9.54
N ASN A 42 -11.62 -6.01 -9.67
CA ASN A 42 -13.00 -5.96 -10.16
C ASN A 42 -13.12 -5.50 -11.61
N LEU A 43 -12.13 -5.85 -12.46
CA LEU A 43 -12.16 -5.55 -13.89
C LEU A 43 -13.17 -6.45 -14.64
N ARG A 44 -13.58 -6.00 -15.82
CA ARG A 44 -14.44 -6.75 -16.76
C ARG A 44 -13.62 -7.45 -17.82
N GLU A 45 -12.62 -6.77 -18.34
CA GLU A 45 -11.80 -7.21 -19.47
C GLU A 45 -10.32 -7.09 -19.12
N LEU A 46 -9.52 -7.99 -19.66
CA LEU A 46 -8.07 -8.01 -19.50
C LEU A 46 -7.45 -6.70 -19.99
N ILE A 47 -6.55 -6.15 -19.19
CA ILE A 47 -5.74 -4.98 -19.55
C ILE A 47 -4.37 -5.48 -20.04
N LYS A 48 -4.13 -5.37 -21.34
CA LYS A 48 -2.81 -5.67 -21.89
C LYS A 48 -1.79 -4.62 -21.43
N PRO A 49 -0.55 -5.02 -21.12
CA PRO A 49 0.52 -4.07 -20.82
C PRO A 49 0.68 -3.04 -21.96
N GLN A 50 0.70 -1.76 -21.59
CA GLN A 50 0.70 -0.65 -22.55
C GLN A 50 2.10 -0.18 -22.92
N GLY A 51 3.11 -0.45 -22.08
CA GLY A 51 4.45 0.10 -22.25
C GLY A 51 4.54 1.61 -22.02
N GLY A 52 5.66 2.20 -22.35
CA GLY A 52 5.93 3.64 -22.23
C GLY A 52 7.40 3.98 -22.38
N ASN A 53 7.74 5.27 -22.42
CA ASN A 53 9.12 5.75 -22.54
C ASN A 53 9.78 6.05 -21.19
N SER A 54 9.04 5.84 -20.10
CA SER A 54 9.48 5.97 -18.71
C SER A 54 8.63 5.10 -17.80
N VAL A 55 9.10 4.82 -16.57
CA VAL A 55 8.30 4.10 -15.55
C VAL A 55 6.99 4.82 -15.27
N TYR A 56 7.02 6.16 -15.17
CA TYR A 56 5.81 6.97 -15.02
C TYR A 56 4.82 6.74 -16.16
N GLU A 57 5.28 6.80 -17.42
CA GLU A 57 4.39 6.62 -18.58
C GLU A 57 3.79 5.21 -18.63
N VAL A 58 4.57 4.18 -18.29
CA VAL A 58 4.05 2.80 -18.18
C VAL A 58 2.92 2.72 -17.15
N MET A 59 3.10 3.28 -15.95
CA MET A 59 2.06 3.30 -14.93
C MET A 59 0.84 4.09 -15.40
N GLN A 60 1.04 5.29 -15.97
CA GLN A 60 -0.06 6.14 -16.41
C GLN A 60 -0.86 5.48 -17.53
N ALA A 61 -0.19 4.89 -18.52
CA ALA A 61 -0.87 4.25 -19.65
C ALA A 61 -1.73 3.06 -19.21
N ASN A 62 -1.24 2.22 -18.29
CA ASN A 62 -2.02 1.12 -17.72
C ASN A 62 -3.19 1.63 -16.87
N MET A 63 -3.00 2.71 -16.09
CA MET A 63 -4.06 3.37 -15.33
C MET A 63 -5.15 3.94 -16.25
N ASP A 64 -4.76 4.59 -17.34
CA ASP A 64 -5.70 5.18 -18.30
C ASP A 64 -6.59 4.10 -18.94
N GLN A 65 -6.07 2.89 -19.19
CA GLN A 65 -6.87 1.75 -19.68
C GLN A 65 -7.92 1.32 -18.65
N LEU A 66 -7.55 1.19 -17.36
CA LEU A 66 -8.53 0.87 -16.33
C LEU A 66 -9.60 1.96 -16.21
N LEU A 67 -9.20 3.24 -16.21
CA LEU A 67 -10.14 4.37 -16.10
C LEU A 67 -11.09 4.42 -17.29
N ALA A 68 -10.60 4.11 -18.50
CA ALA A 68 -11.44 4.00 -19.69
C ALA A 68 -12.45 2.86 -19.55
N GLN A 69 -12.02 1.68 -19.10
CA GLN A 69 -12.89 0.54 -18.86
C GLN A 69 -13.94 0.85 -17.78
N ARG A 70 -13.53 1.46 -16.66
CA ARG A 70 -14.43 1.91 -15.59
C ARG A 70 -15.49 2.88 -16.11
N LYS A 71 -15.09 3.85 -16.92
CA LYS A 71 -15.99 4.84 -17.54
C LYS A 71 -17.00 4.18 -18.47
N THR A 72 -16.55 3.26 -19.32
CA THR A 72 -17.39 2.61 -20.33
C THR A 72 -18.39 1.64 -19.69
N THR A 73 -17.97 0.90 -18.66
CA THR A 73 -18.80 -0.13 -18.03
C THR A 73 -19.64 0.38 -16.89
N GLY A 74 -19.29 1.52 -16.28
CA GLY A 74 -19.88 2.00 -15.03
C GLY A 74 -19.54 1.12 -13.81
N GLN A 75 -18.71 0.08 -13.99
CA GLN A 75 -18.33 -0.82 -12.90
C GLN A 75 -17.22 -0.20 -12.05
N PRO A 76 -17.37 -0.13 -10.72
CA PRO A 76 -16.28 0.30 -9.85
C PRO A 76 -15.13 -0.69 -9.94
N MET A 77 -13.94 -0.16 -10.19
CA MET A 77 -12.69 -0.91 -10.26
C MET A 77 -11.52 0.03 -9.93
N PHE A 78 -10.43 -0.51 -9.44
CA PHE A 78 -9.21 0.24 -9.22
C PHE A 78 -7.97 -0.56 -9.65
N LEU A 79 -6.91 0.16 -9.92
CA LEU A 79 -5.58 -0.37 -10.17
C LEU A 79 -4.68 0.09 -9.02
N HIS A 80 -3.75 -0.75 -8.55
CA HIS A 80 -2.73 -0.33 -7.60
C HIS A 80 -1.34 -0.76 -8.05
N LEU A 81 -0.35 0.06 -7.71
CA LEU A 81 1.04 -0.31 -7.96
C LEU A 81 1.49 -1.38 -6.96
N ASN A 82 2.01 -2.50 -7.48
CA ASN A 82 2.61 -3.57 -6.69
C ASN A 82 4.04 -3.19 -6.28
N HIS A 83 4.51 -3.72 -5.18
CA HIS A 83 5.92 -3.86 -4.72
C HIS A 83 6.95 -2.93 -5.41
N PRO A 84 6.95 -1.60 -5.18
CA PRO A 84 7.83 -0.67 -5.91
C PRO A 84 9.33 -1.03 -5.79
N ASN A 85 9.73 -1.68 -4.70
CA ASN A 85 11.09 -2.12 -4.43
C ASN A 85 11.45 -3.50 -5.01
N PHE A 86 10.55 -4.16 -5.75
CA PHE A 86 10.90 -5.34 -6.53
C PHE A 86 11.77 -4.92 -7.71
N GLY A 87 12.97 -5.51 -7.82
CA GLY A 87 13.94 -5.12 -8.84
C GLY A 87 14.31 -3.62 -8.80
N TRP A 88 13.94 -2.89 -7.73
CA TRP A 88 14.07 -1.44 -7.61
C TRP A 88 13.40 -0.69 -8.79
N GLY A 89 12.23 -1.23 -9.20
CA GLY A 89 11.56 -0.85 -10.43
C GLY A 89 10.96 0.56 -10.41
N VAL A 90 10.41 1.00 -9.28
CA VAL A 90 9.64 2.25 -9.18
C VAL A 90 10.19 3.14 -8.07
N THR A 91 10.34 4.44 -8.35
CA THR A 91 10.74 5.46 -7.36
C THR A 91 9.53 6.26 -6.88
N ALA A 92 9.69 6.98 -5.77
CA ALA A 92 8.64 7.90 -5.30
C ALA A 92 8.30 8.96 -6.37
N GLU A 93 9.32 9.46 -7.10
CA GLU A 93 9.16 10.48 -8.15
C GLU A 93 8.38 9.96 -9.36
N ASP A 94 8.49 8.66 -9.65
CA ASP A 94 7.68 8.02 -10.69
C ASP A 94 6.20 7.97 -10.28
N LEU A 95 5.94 7.45 -9.06
CA LEU A 95 4.59 7.15 -8.60
C LEU A 95 3.79 8.39 -8.18
N MET A 96 4.44 9.38 -7.54
CA MET A 96 3.71 10.55 -6.99
C MET A 96 2.91 11.33 -8.03
N ARG A 97 3.27 11.23 -9.31
CA ARG A 97 2.66 12.01 -10.41
C ARG A 97 1.55 11.27 -11.15
N VAL A 98 1.39 9.96 -10.92
CA VAL A 98 0.40 9.16 -11.64
C VAL A 98 -1.00 9.62 -11.26
N LYS A 99 -1.77 10.03 -12.28
CA LYS A 99 -3.15 10.50 -12.13
C LYS A 99 -4.11 9.33 -12.10
N GLY A 100 -5.14 9.41 -11.26
CA GLY A 100 -6.10 8.32 -11.08
C GLY A 100 -5.62 7.21 -10.13
N GLU A 101 -4.31 7.17 -9.82
CA GLU A 101 -3.76 6.22 -8.85
C GLU A 101 -4.09 6.65 -7.43
N SER A 102 -4.72 5.74 -6.69
CA SER A 102 -5.10 5.96 -5.30
C SER A 102 -4.46 4.95 -4.35
N PHE A 103 -3.79 3.90 -4.84
CA PHE A 103 -3.30 2.80 -4.02
C PHE A 103 -1.93 2.30 -4.48
N PHE A 104 -1.11 1.86 -3.52
CA PHE A 104 0.13 1.14 -3.79
C PHE A 104 0.44 0.18 -2.63
N GLU A 105 1.33 -0.77 -2.82
CA GLU A 105 1.73 -1.69 -1.77
C GLU A 105 2.79 -1.07 -0.85
N VAL A 106 2.38 -0.69 0.36
CA VAL A 106 3.30 -0.29 1.44
C VAL A 106 3.99 -1.50 2.05
N TYR A 107 3.37 -2.67 1.95
CA TYR A 107 3.93 -3.96 2.35
C TYR A 107 3.52 -5.03 1.34
N ASN A 108 4.50 -5.81 0.89
CA ASN A 108 4.28 -6.99 0.08
C ASN A 108 4.99 -8.19 0.72
N GLY A 109 4.30 -9.32 0.84
CA GLY A 109 4.76 -10.53 1.51
C GLY A 109 5.65 -11.45 0.68
N HIS A 110 6.01 -11.08 -0.56
CA HIS A 110 6.90 -11.87 -1.39
C HIS A 110 8.37 -11.73 -0.94
N PRO A 111 9.15 -12.82 -0.85
CA PRO A 111 10.51 -12.79 -0.29
C PRO A 111 11.51 -12.00 -1.14
N SER A 112 11.23 -11.75 -2.41
CA SER A 112 12.09 -10.92 -3.29
C SER A 112 11.79 -9.43 -3.20
N VAL A 113 10.78 -9.02 -2.44
CA VAL A 113 10.42 -7.61 -2.25
C VAL A 113 11.15 -7.04 -1.04
N ARG A 114 11.78 -5.89 -1.24
CA ARG A 114 12.60 -5.22 -0.21
C ARG A 114 11.85 -4.06 0.43
N ASN A 115 10.78 -4.36 1.20
CA ASN A 115 9.93 -3.35 1.83
C ASN A 115 10.71 -2.34 2.68
N ILE A 116 11.76 -2.79 3.38
CA ILE A 116 12.56 -1.95 4.28
C ILE A 116 13.61 -1.08 3.56
N GLY A 117 13.77 -1.27 2.23
CA GLY A 117 14.82 -0.58 1.49
C GLY A 117 16.23 -1.05 1.86
N ASP A 118 17.23 -0.22 1.56
CA ASP A 118 18.63 -0.41 1.94
C ASP A 118 19.34 0.96 2.14
N LYS A 119 20.67 0.99 2.12
CA LYS A 119 21.44 2.23 2.32
C LYS A 119 21.19 3.31 1.25
N THR A 120 20.73 2.92 0.06
CA THR A 120 20.52 3.81 -1.09
C THR A 120 19.06 3.88 -1.52
N HIS A 121 18.26 2.89 -1.17
CA HIS A 121 16.85 2.79 -1.58
C HIS A 121 15.92 3.02 -0.39
N ALA A 122 15.00 3.95 -0.54
CA ALA A 122 13.98 4.23 0.46
C ALA A 122 13.11 2.99 0.74
N SER A 123 12.69 2.80 1.99
CA SER A 123 11.64 1.83 2.31
C SER A 123 10.30 2.23 1.66
N THR A 124 9.42 1.26 1.47
CA THR A 124 8.07 1.53 0.94
C THR A 124 7.29 2.49 1.85
N GLU A 125 7.45 2.40 3.17
CA GLU A 125 6.86 3.37 4.10
C GLU A 125 7.43 4.79 3.91
N ARG A 126 8.75 4.91 3.72
CA ARG A 126 9.39 6.20 3.44
C ARG A 126 8.91 6.80 2.12
N MET A 127 8.80 5.96 1.07
CA MET A 127 8.22 6.38 -0.20
C MET A 127 6.78 6.87 -0.02
N TRP A 128 5.96 6.17 0.79
CA TRP A 128 4.59 6.56 1.09
C TRP A 128 4.49 7.97 1.69
N ASP A 129 5.35 8.26 2.66
CA ASP A 129 5.36 9.56 3.33
C ASP A 129 5.85 10.68 2.38
N ILE A 130 6.88 10.42 1.56
CA ILE A 130 7.36 11.34 0.54
C ILE A 130 6.26 11.64 -0.49
N ILE A 131 5.62 10.59 -1.02
CA ILE A 131 4.59 10.71 -2.04
C ILE A 131 3.41 11.53 -1.52
N ASN A 132 2.88 11.21 -0.33
CA ASN A 132 1.75 11.95 0.22
C ASN A 132 2.10 13.40 0.55
N THR A 133 3.29 13.67 1.09
CA THR A 133 3.76 15.03 1.31
C THR A 133 3.73 15.83 0.02
N ARG A 134 4.36 15.31 -1.04
CA ARG A 134 4.47 16.00 -2.34
C ARG A 134 3.12 16.13 -3.05
N ARG A 135 2.31 15.07 -3.05
CA ARG A 135 0.97 15.09 -3.66
C ARG A 135 0.08 16.17 -3.05
N LEU A 136 0.06 16.25 -1.73
CA LEU A 136 -0.83 17.15 -1.00
C LEU A 136 -0.33 18.60 -0.94
N SER A 137 0.98 18.82 -0.84
CA SER A 137 1.53 20.18 -0.67
C SER A 137 1.93 20.87 -1.96
N GLU A 138 2.27 20.12 -3.03
CA GLU A 138 2.88 20.70 -4.22
C GLU A 138 2.15 20.33 -5.52
N LEU A 139 1.64 19.09 -5.61
CA LEU A 139 1.04 18.59 -6.84
C LEU A 139 -0.49 18.77 -6.88
N ASN A 140 -1.11 19.24 -5.80
CA ASN A 140 -2.56 19.36 -5.64
C ASN A 140 -3.30 18.07 -6.04
N MET A 141 -2.81 16.95 -5.56
CA MET A 141 -3.35 15.61 -5.83
C MET A 141 -3.91 14.99 -4.54
N ASN A 142 -4.76 13.98 -4.69
CA ASN A 142 -5.34 13.25 -3.55
C ASN A 142 -4.31 12.36 -2.84
N ILE A 143 -4.66 11.93 -1.64
CA ILE A 143 -3.94 10.93 -0.85
C ILE A 143 -3.70 9.67 -1.71
N LEU A 144 -2.51 9.09 -1.56
CA LEU A 144 -2.18 7.74 -1.98
C LEU A 144 -2.30 6.82 -0.75
N TYR A 145 -3.14 5.81 -0.83
CA TYR A 145 -3.38 4.84 0.23
C TYR A 145 -2.41 3.65 0.16
N GLY A 146 -2.02 3.10 1.32
CA GLY A 146 -1.09 1.99 1.41
C GLY A 146 -1.80 0.65 1.64
N LEU A 147 -1.53 -0.33 0.79
CA LEU A 147 -2.04 -1.70 0.90
C LEU A 147 -0.97 -2.62 1.49
N ALA A 148 -1.40 -3.64 2.24
CA ALA A 148 -0.59 -4.81 2.53
C ALA A 148 -1.13 -6.00 1.74
N THR A 149 -0.22 -6.74 1.11
CA THR A 149 -0.53 -7.91 0.27
C THR A 149 0.42 -9.05 0.58
N ASP A 150 0.13 -10.24 0.14
CA ASP A 150 1.02 -11.39 0.31
C ASP A 150 1.72 -11.83 -0.98
N ASP A 151 1.22 -11.42 -2.14
CA ASP A 151 1.79 -11.75 -3.45
C ASP A 151 2.10 -13.26 -3.54
N SER A 152 1.07 -14.07 -3.22
CA SER A 152 1.23 -15.49 -2.96
C SER A 152 1.41 -16.30 -4.23
N HIS A 153 2.46 -17.13 -4.26
CA HIS A 153 2.76 -18.08 -5.32
C HIS A 153 2.88 -19.52 -4.78
N ASN A 154 2.75 -19.72 -3.47
CA ASN A 154 2.81 -21.03 -2.81
C ASN A 154 1.57 -21.29 -1.98
N TYR A 155 0.81 -22.26 -2.37
CA TYR A 155 -0.49 -22.62 -1.78
C TYR A 155 -0.46 -23.96 -1.01
N HIS A 156 0.64 -24.72 -1.13
CA HIS A 156 0.81 -26.04 -0.54
C HIS A 156 2.02 -26.08 0.37
N GLY A 157 1.79 -25.93 1.64
CA GLY A 157 2.83 -25.94 2.66
C GLY A 157 3.61 -24.62 2.76
N LEU A 158 3.63 -24.06 3.93
CA LEU A 158 4.37 -22.85 4.24
C LEU A 158 5.83 -23.18 4.52
N ALA A 159 6.76 -22.48 3.90
CA ALA A 159 8.19 -22.63 4.15
C ALA A 159 8.90 -21.28 4.08
N PRO A 160 9.99 -21.08 4.85
CA PRO A 160 10.82 -19.90 4.73
C PRO A 160 11.33 -19.73 3.29
N GLY A 161 11.44 -18.48 2.84
CA GLY A 161 11.92 -18.14 1.49
C GLY A 161 10.93 -18.40 0.36
N ARG A 162 9.74 -18.93 0.63
CA ARG A 162 8.66 -19.06 -0.35
C ARG A 162 7.67 -17.91 -0.25
N SER A 163 6.96 -17.60 -1.34
CA SER A 163 5.89 -16.60 -1.37
C SER A 163 4.58 -17.21 -0.86
N ASN A 164 4.45 -17.27 0.46
CA ASN A 164 3.34 -17.91 1.14
C ASN A 164 2.13 -16.98 1.27
N SER A 165 0.93 -17.57 1.26
CA SER A 165 -0.33 -16.86 1.53
C SER A 165 -0.42 -16.37 2.99
N GLY A 166 -1.20 -15.30 3.22
CA GLY A 166 -1.53 -14.81 4.56
C GLY A 166 -0.41 -14.03 5.25
N ARG A 167 0.44 -13.34 4.49
CA ARG A 167 1.50 -12.47 5.01
C ARG A 167 1.10 -11.02 5.14
N GLY A 168 0.15 -10.59 4.33
CA GLY A 168 -0.38 -9.23 4.33
C GLY A 168 -1.78 -9.18 3.75
N TRP A 169 -2.63 -8.31 4.32
CA TRP A 169 -4.00 -8.10 3.88
C TRP A 169 -4.52 -6.72 4.27
N VAL A 170 -5.68 -6.36 3.75
CA VAL A 170 -6.41 -5.17 4.16
C VAL A 170 -7.67 -5.56 4.92
N MET A 171 -8.03 -4.76 5.92
CA MET A 171 -9.26 -4.85 6.68
C MET A 171 -10.16 -3.70 6.29
N VAL A 172 -11.21 -3.98 5.52
CA VAL A 172 -12.09 -2.97 4.93
C VAL A 172 -13.35 -2.82 5.75
N ARG A 173 -13.71 -1.57 6.10
CA ARG A 173 -14.98 -1.24 6.74
C ARG A 173 -16.01 -0.89 5.67
N ALA A 174 -16.77 -1.87 5.24
CA ALA A 174 -17.83 -1.72 4.24
C ALA A 174 -19.18 -2.13 4.82
N ALA A 175 -20.25 -1.57 4.26
CA ALA A 175 -21.63 -1.88 4.72
C ALA A 175 -22.07 -3.29 4.29
N LYS A 176 -21.55 -3.78 3.17
CA LYS A 176 -21.88 -5.08 2.58
C LYS A 176 -20.66 -5.75 1.97
N LEU A 177 -20.65 -7.07 1.94
CA LEU A 177 -19.67 -7.88 1.22
C LEU A 177 -20.05 -7.95 -0.27
N GLU A 178 -19.90 -6.83 -0.96
CA GLU A 178 -20.19 -6.64 -2.37
C GLU A 178 -19.09 -5.77 -3.01
N PRO A 179 -18.70 -6.01 -4.29
CA PRO A 179 -17.59 -5.27 -4.92
C PRO A 179 -17.76 -3.75 -4.85
N VAL A 180 -18.95 -3.24 -5.12
CA VAL A 180 -19.26 -1.80 -5.08
C VAL A 180 -19.02 -1.22 -3.69
N SER A 181 -19.49 -1.90 -2.63
CA SER A 181 -19.37 -1.44 -1.26
C SER A 181 -17.92 -1.49 -0.77
N LEU A 182 -17.19 -2.54 -1.12
CA LEU A 182 -15.77 -2.70 -0.77
C LEU A 182 -14.89 -1.65 -1.45
N ILE A 183 -15.04 -1.46 -2.77
CA ILE A 183 -14.25 -0.50 -3.52
C ILE A 183 -14.53 0.92 -3.06
N SER A 184 -15.80 1.29 -2.87
CA SER A 184 -16.17 2.61 -2.35
C SER A 184 -15.57 2.88 -0.96
N ALA A 185 -15.57 1.87 -0.08
CA ALA A 185 -14.95 1.99 1.23
C ALA A 185 -13.43 2.19 1.12
N MET A 186 -12.76 1.45 0.23
CA MET A 186 -11.32 1.59 0.00
C MET A 186 -10.97 2.96 -0.59
N GLU A 187 -11.68 3.41 -1.62
CA GLU A 187 -11.49 4.74 -2.23
C GLU A 187 -11.73 5.89 -1.24
N SER A 188 -12.51 5.65 -0.20
CA SER A 188 -12.75 6.60 0.90
C SER A 188 -11.74 6.47 2.06
N GLY A 189 -10.73 5.60 1.94
CA GLY A 189 -9.76 5.34 3.01
C GLY A 189 -10.31 4.58 4.22
N ASN A 190 -11.50 3.98 4.12
CA ASN A 190 -12.16 3.24 5.20
C ASN A 190 -11.60 1.83 5.34
N PHE A 191 -10.29 1.70 5.46
CA PHE A 191 -9.61 0.44 5.66
C PHE A 191 -8.27 0.66 6.37
N TYR A 192 -7.67 -0.42 6.84
CA TYR A 192 -6.28 -0.44 7.29
C TYR A 192 -5.56 -1.67 6.75
N SER A 193 -4.25 -1.59 6.64
CA SER A 193 -3.37 -2.67 6.20
C SER A 193 -2.78 -3.40 7.38
N SER A 194 -2.60 -4.73 7.29
CA SER A 194 -2.11 -5.54 8.42
C SER A 194 -1.26 -6.72 7.96
N THR A 195 -0.35 -7.12 8.86
CA THR A 195 0.40 -8.37 8.81
C THR A 195 0.12 -9.26 10.03
N GLY A 196 -0.95 -8.97 10.79
CA GLY A 196 -1.34 -9.74 11.98
C GLY A 196 -2.12 -8.95 13.02
N VAL A 197 -1.86 -7.66 13.17
CA VAL A 197 -2.56 -6.81 14.15
C VAL A 197 -4.01 -6.57 13.72
N THR A 198 -4.96 -6.85 14.63
CA THR A 198 -6.38 -6.54 14.44
C THR A 198 -6.77 -5.32 15.25
N LEU A 199 -7.39 -4.34 14.62
CA LEU A 199 -7.98 -3.19 15.30
C LEU A 199 -9.41 -3.52 15.73
N LYS A 200 -9.73 -3.30 17.01
CA LYS A 200 -11.08 -3.38 17.53
C LYS A 200 -11.92 -2.18 17.08
N GLU A 201 -11.30 -1.00 17.12
CA GLU A 201 -11.92 0.26 16.72
C GLU A 201 -10.88 1.15 16.02
N LEU A 202 -11.30 1.82 14.97
CA LEU A 202 -10.53 2.84 14.27
C LEU A 202 -11.46 3.99 13.92
N THR A 203 -11.17 5.17 14.45
CA THR A 203 -11.82 6.43 14.06
C THR A 203 -10.82 7.31 13.36
N GLN A 204 -11.14 7.75 12.17
CA GLN A 204 -10.35 8.67 11.36
C GLN A 204 -11.24 9.82 10.91
N THR A 205 -10.92 11.02 11.36
CA THR A 205 -11.63 12.25 11.02
C THR A 205 -10.63 13.35 10.67
N LYS A 206 -11.10 14.47 10.17
CA LYS A 206 -10.26 15.66 9.98
C LYS A 206 -9.65 16.24 11.28
N LYS A 207 -10.08 15.72 12.44
CA LYS A 207 -9.65 16.23 13.75
C LYS A 207 -8.76 15.26 14.50
N GLU A 208 -8.93 13.96 14.31
CA GLU A 208 -8.20 12.95 15.08
C GLU A 208 -8.13 11.59 14.41
N ILE A 209 -7.11 10.83 14.82
CA ILE A 209 -7.04 9.37 14.66
C ILE A 209 -7.13 8.75 16.05
N ALA A 210 -8.16 7.94 16.30
CA ALA A 210 -8.32 7.17 17.52
C ALA A 210 -8.29 5.67 17.22
N ILE A 211 -7.47 4.93 17.96
CA ILE A 211 -7.17 3.50 17.72
C ILE A 211 -7.42 2.72 19.01
N SER A 212 -8.09 1.58 18.85
CA SER A 212 -8.17 0.53 19.86
C SER A 212 -7.81 -0.80 19.21
N VAL A 213 -6.77 -1.46 19.71
CA VAL A 213 -6.31 -2.77 19.22
C VAL A 213 -7.10 -3.88 19.89
N ALA A 214 -7.46 -4.94 19.15
CA ALA A 214 -8.02 -6.15 19.73
C ALA A 214 -6.92 -6.87 20.54
N LEU A 215 -7.14 -7.00 21.84
CA LEU A 215 -6.12 -7.50 22.76
C LEU A 215 -5.86 -9.00 22.57
N GLU A 216 -4.59 -9.37 22.56
CA GLU A 216 -4.14 -10.74 22.69
C GLU A 216 -3.39 -10.90 24.03
N LYS A 217 -3.61 -12.02 24.73
CA LYS A 217 -3.00 -12.30 26.05
C LYS A 217 -1.46 -12.32 25.94
N GLY A 218 -0.79 -11.54 26.76
CA GLY A 218 0.67 -11.47 26.81
C GLY A 218 1.33 -10.66 25.71
N ILE A 219 0.55 -10.00 24.83
CA ILE A 219 1.07 -9.18 23.73
C ILE A 219 0.99 -7.71 24.11
N SER A 220 2.08 -6.98 23.87
CA SER A 220 2.13 -5.52 24.00
C SER A 220 2.13 -4.84 22.64
N TYR A 221 1.72 -3.57 22.63
CA TYR A 221 1.60 -2.78 21.40
C TYR A 221 2.29 -1.42 21.57
N THR A 222 2.87 -0.95 20.48
CA THR A 222 3.37 0.41 20.34
C THR A 222 2.66 1.06 19.14
N ILE A 223 2.06 2.22 19.35
CA ILE A 223 1.34 2.97 18.32
C ILE A 223 2.11 4.24 18.05
N GLN A 224 2.53 4.43 16.80
CA GLN A 224 3.23 5.61 16.31
C GLN A 224 2.32 6.40 15.38
N PHE A 225 2.16 7.69 15.61
CA PHE A 225 1.55 8.63 14.67
C PHE A 225 2.64 9.28 13.86
N ILE A 226 2.55 9.16 12.54
CA ILE A 226 3.55 9.55 11.58
C ILE A 226 2.93 10.54 10.62
N GLY A 227 3.63 11.63 10.31
CA GLY A 227 3.12 12.64 9.40
C GLY A 227 4.15 13.68 9.03
N THR A 228 3.76 14.60 8.16
CA THR A 228 4.57 15.74 7.75
C THR A 228 3.86 17.02 8.14
N ARG A 229 4.59 17.98 8.71
CA ARG A 229 4.07 19.31 9.05
C ARG A 229 4.25 20.31 7.92
N LYS A 230 3.38 21.31 7.86
CA LYS A 230 3.57 22.50 7.02
C LYS A 230 4.89 23.18 7.39
N GLY A 231 5.59 23.72 6.39
CA GLY A 231 6.92 24.33 6.61
C GLY A 231 8.07 23.32 6.64
N TYR A 232 7.87 22.06 6.26
CA TYR A 232 8.93 21.08 6.06
C TYR A 232 9.94 21.58 5.01
N ASP A 233 11.20 21.13 5.08
CA ASP A 233 12.19 21.41 4.03
C ASP A 233 11.86 20.62 2.75
N PRO A 234 11.46 21.29 1.65
CA PRO A 234 11.08 20.65 0.40
C PRO A 234 12.25 20.15 -0.44
N LYS A 235 13.48 20.44 -0.02
CA LYS A 235 14.67 20.05 -0.78
C LYS A 235 14.74 18.55 -0.95
N ASN A 236 15.18 18.14 -2.12
CA ASN A 236 15.49 16.76 -2.42
C ASN A 236 16.74 16.70 -3.30
N GLU A 237 17.52 15.65 -3.14
CA GLU A 237 18.76 15.44 -3.85
C GLU A 237 18.81 14.05 -4.48
N PRO A 238 19.12 13.94 -5.78
CA PRO A 238 19.35 12.64 -6.40
C PRO A 238 20.59 11.97 -5.79
N TYR A 239 20.55 10.65 -5.68
CA TYR A 239 21.75 9.89 -5.34
C TYR A 239 22.76 9.95 -6.48
N THR A 240 23.98 10.40 -6.17
CA THR A 240 25.09 10.48 -7.12
C THR A 240 26.21 9.55 -6.65
N LEU A 241 26.69 8.70 -7.53
CA LEU A 241 27.86 7.86 -7.28
C LEU A 241 29.14 8.69 -7.23
N VAL A 242 30.21 8.13 -6.68
CA VAL A 242 31.55 8.75 -6.69
C VAL A 242 32.02 9.07 -8.13
N SER A 243 31.58 8.30 -9.11
CA SER A 243 31.81 8.55 -10.54
C SER A 243 31.06 9.75 -11.13
N GLY A 244 30.16 10.39 -10.35
CA GLY A 244 29.28 11.45 -10.83
C GLY A 244 27.99 10.96 -11.48
N ALA A 245 27.82 9.64 -11.71
CA ALA A 245 26.61 9.10 -12.30
C ALA A 245 25.45 9.13 -11.29
N LYS A 246 24.26 9.59 -11.74
CA LYS A 246 23.03 9.56 -10.93
C LYS A 246 22.44 8.17 -10.92
N LEU A 247 22.08 7.69 -9.72
CA LEU A 247 21.33 6.44 -9.58
C LEU A 247 19.84 6.72 -9.79
N ARG A 248 19.15 5.74 -10.42
CA ARG A 248 17.69 5.76 -10.50
C ARG A 248 17.10 5.12 -9.24
N VAL A 249 17.01 5.90 -8.21
CA VAL A 249 16.43 5.57 -6.90
C VAL A 249 15.62 6.76 -6.41
N THR A 250 14.71 6.55 -5.45
CA THR A 250 14.05 7.67 -4.77
C THR A 250 15.10 8.64 -4.21
N HIS A 251 14.93 9.93 -4.48
CA HIS A 251 15.83 10.98 -3.99
C HIS A 251 15.94 10.96 -2.46
N ARG A 252 16.96 11.62 -1.95
CA ARG A 252 17.05 11.98 -0.53
C ARG A 252 16.16 13.18 -0.27
N TYR A 253 15.25 13.03 0.69
CA TYR A 253 14.39 14.11 1.18
C TYR A 253 14.72 14.38 2.65
N SER A 254 14.36 15.59 3.11
CA SER A 254 14.48 15.98 4.51
C SER A 254 13.80 14.99 5.46
N ASP A 255 14.38 14.79 6.63
CA ASP A 255 13.79 14.01 7.71
C ASP A 255 12.54 14.66 8.33
N ASP A 256 12.19 15.89 7.92
CA ASP A 256 10.91 16.52 8.25
C ASP A 256 9.71 15.79 7.64
N ILE A 257 9.93 15.04 6.56
CA ILE A 257 8.90 14.25 5.89
C ILE A 257 8.71 12.93 6.64
N GLY A 258 7.48 12.62 7.04
CA GLY A 258 7.14 11.35 7.69
C GLY A 258 7.73 11.21 9.09
N GLN A 259 7.78 12.29 9.85
CA GLN A 259 8.24 12.26 11.23
C GLN A 259 7.30 11.49 12.14
N VAL A 260 7.85 10.84 13.17
CA VAL A 260 7.06 10.30 14.28
C VAL A 260 6.62 11.46 15.16
N LEU A 261 5.35 11.85 15.04
CA LEU A 261 4.74 12.96 15.75
C LEU A 261 4.39 12.61 17.21
N ALA A 262 4.08 11.33 17.46
CA ALA A 262 3.82 10.79 18.80
C ALA A 262 4.03 9.27 18.82
N THR A 263 4.43 8.76 19.98
CA THR A 263 4.56 7.31 20.25
C THR A 263 3.85 6.98 21.56
N ILE A 264 2.89 6.06 21.53
CA ILE A 264 2.13 5.61 22.68
C ILE A 264 2.34 4.11 22.86
N LYS A 265 2.73 3.70 24.07
CA LYS A 265 2.80 2.28 24.47
C LYS A 265 1.43 1.87 25.01
N GLY A 266 0.88 0.80 24.48
CA GLY A 266 -0.41 0.25 24.89
C GLY A 266 -1.35 0.03 23.72
N PRO A 267 -2.53 -0.55 23.99
CA PRO A 267 -3.48 -0.95 22.95
C PRO A 267 -4.43 0.17 22.52
N ARG A 268 -4.36 1.34 23.14
CA ARG A 268 -5.24 2.48 22.81
C ARG A 268 -4.43 3.75 22.67
N ALA A 269 -4.73 4.54 21.63
CA ALA A 269 -4.09 5.81 21.39
C ALA A 269 -5.03 6.76 20.65
N VAL A 270 -4.88 8.05 20.93
CA VAL A 270 -5.57 9.12 20.19
C VAL A 270 -4.53 10.19 19.83
N TYR A 271 -4.52 10.57 18.58
CA TYR A 271 -3.78 11.73 18.10
C TYR A 271 -4.77 12.77 17.59
N ARG A 272 -4.77 13.96 18.20
CA ARG A 272 -5.55 15.11 17.75
C ARG A 272 -4.69 15.97 16.84
N LEU A 273 -5.18 16.20 15.61
CA LEU A 273 -4.50 17.07 14.65
C LEU A 273 -4.44 18.49 15.20
N LYS A 274 -3.30 19.13 15.01
CA LYS A 274 -3.04 20.51 15.45
C LYS A 274 -3.37 21.55 14.37
N GLY A 275 -3.62 21.07 13.12
CA GLY A 275 -3.92 21.91 11.97
C GLY A 275 -2.69 22.36 11.17
N ASP A 276 -1.49 22.05 11.64
CA ASP A 276 -0.23 22.27 10.95
C ASP A 276 0.31 21.04 10.22
N GLU A 277 -0.36 19.88 10.34
CA GLU A 277 0.00 18.71 9.58
C GLU A 277 -0.46 18.81 8.12
N ILE A 278 0.33 18.25 7.19
CA ILE A 278 -0.07 18.00 5.81
C ILE A 278 -0.92 16.72 5.77
N PHE A 279 -0.45 15.70 6.47
CA PHE A 279 -1.18 14.45 6.71
C PHE A 279 -0.69 13.80 8.00
N VAL A 280 -1.49 12.87 8.53
CA VAL A 280 -1.12 11.97 9.62
C VAL A 280 -1.65 10.57 9.33
N ARG A 281 -0.83 9.56 9.59
CA ARG A 281 -1.18 8.14 9.61
C ARG A 281 -0.70 7.49 10.89
N ALA A 282 -1.17 6.29 11.21
CA ALA A 282 -0.62 5.54 12.33
C ALA A 282 0.00 4.21 11.87
N LYS A 283 1.04 3.80 12.62
CA LYS A 283 1.66 2.47 12.55
C LYS A 283 1.54 1.81 13.92
N ILE A 284 1.01 0.61 13.94
CA ILE A 284 0.85 -0.21 15.15
C ILE A 284 1.83 -1.36 15.05
N ILE A 285 2.66 -1.52 16.07
CA ILE A 285 3.68 -2.57 16.17
C ILE A 285 3.33 -3.45 17.37
N SER A 286 3.16 -4.74 17.12
CA SER A 286 2.91 -5.76 18.13
C SER A 286 4.23 -6.35 18.64
N SER A 287 4.28 -6.80 19.88
CA SER A 287 5.39 -7.66 20.38
C SER A 287 5.33 -9.08 19.82
N LYS A 288 4.22 -9.48 19.20
CA LYS A 288 4.02 -10.80 18.59
C LYS A 288 4.79 -10.89 17.27
N LEU A 289 5.50 -11.99 17.08
CA LEU A 289 6.19 -12.26 15.83
C LEU A 289 5.24 -12.86 14.80
N GLN A 290 5.43 -12.49 13.55
CA GLN A 290 4.71 -13.09 12.42
C GLN A 290 5.09 -14.57 12.30
N LYS A 291 4.11 -15.46 12.31
CA LYS A 291 4.33 -16.91 12.15
C LYS A 291 4.85 -17.30 10.76
N ASN A 292 4.56 -16.48 9.77
CA ASN A 292 4.83 -16.74 8.35
C ASN A 292 5.54 -15.55 7.70
N SER A 293 6.57 -15.00 8.36
CA SER A 293 7.27 -13.80 7.87
C SER A 293 8.26 -14.12 6.74
N ILE A 294 8.55 -13.10 5.94
CA ILE A 294 9.66 -13.13 4.96
C ILE A 294 11.01 -12.82 5.62
N THR A 295 10.98 -12.07 6.71
CA THR A 295 12.18 -11.66 7.45
C THR A 295 12.16 -12.34 8.82
N PRO A 296 13.24 -13.01 9.25
CA PRO A 296 13.29 -13.59 10.59
C PRO A 296 12.97 -12.57 11.68
N ASN A 297 12.19 -12.99 12.67
CA ASN A 297 11.81 -12.16 13.82
C ASN A 297 11.01 -10.88 13.46
N ALA A 298 10.36 -10.81 12.30
CA ALA A 298 9.49 -9.70 11.98
C ALA A 298 8.26 -9.68 12.90
N HIS A 299 7.92 -8.51 13.42
CA HIS A 299 6.75 -8.29 14.25
C HIS A 299 5.48 -8.13 13.40
N GLU A 300 4.34 -8.55 13.95
CA GLU A 300 3.05 -8.18 13.37
C GLU A 300 2.85 -6.68 13.45
N MET A 301 2.33 -6.08 12.37
CA MET A 301 2.10 -4.65 12.25
C MET A 301 0.75 -4.36 11.63
N ALA A 302 0.27 -3.12 11.83
CA ALA A 302 -0.81 -2.55 11.03
C ALA A 302 -0.51 -1.09 10.69
N TRP A 303 -1.10 -0.62 9.59
CA TRP A 303 -0.98 0.77 9.11
C TRP A 303 -2.39 1.31 8.82
N THR A 304 -2.74 2.42 9.46
CA THR A 304 -3.95 3.16 9.09
C THR A 304 -3.70 4.00 7.86
N GLN A 305 -4.77 4.35 7.15
CA GLN A 305 -4.63 5.26 6.02
C GLN A 305 -4.34 6.70 6.49
N PRO A 306 -3.64 7.51 5.68
CA PRO A 306 -3.43 8.92 6.00
C PRO A 306 -4.74 9.70 6.04
N ILE A 307 -4.81 10.68 6.94
CA ILE A 307 -5.85 11.70 6.96
C ILE A 307 -5.23 13.09 6.85
N THR A 308 -6.00 14.05 6.39
CA THR A 308 -5.65 15.48 6.33
C THR A 308 -6.52 16.29 7.28
N PRO A 309 -6.01 17.42 7.82
CA PRO A 309 -6.80 18.38 8.62
C PRO A 309 -8.00 18.94 7.91
#